data_37bbf43d9bd8c7c20ecfa10017b6937d
#
_entry.id   37bbf43d9bd8c7c20ecfa10017b6937d
#
_cell.length_a   1.000
_cell.length_b   1.000
_cell.length_c   1.000
_cell.angle_alpha   90.00
_cell.angle_beta   90.00
_cell.angle_gamma   90.00
#
_symmetry.space_group_name_H-M   'P 1'
#
loop_
_entity.id
_entity.type
_entity.pdbx_description
1 polymer ?
#
loop_
_entity_poly.entity_id
_entity_poly.type
_entity_poly.pdbx_seq_one_letter_code
_entity_poly.pdbx_strand_id
1 'polypeptide(L)'
;HIVNGSFHIADAVLLFLLLRLIFRKHLPAFLAALVFLAHPLQTEAVTMVTGLGDSLSVFFVLLGLYLYFRLPERPGLPLYAYILALMSKESAIVMPALLFLTDLFYDFGNHKNSYDSRNHRSRVLPLLPFIGIALVYILLRATILNFSNSFNFYNGEGLFASSVLIRLFTFFRVLTVYFGLLILPVQLHMERSVEIALNFLSPSVIFGGLAFLSLVGLAIFSLRFLRWRTFGFGILWFFIALSPTSNILVP
;
A
#
# COMPACT_ATOMS: atom_id res chain seq x y z
N HIS A 1 -17.01 16.19 4.86
CA HIS A 1 -17.09 15.82 3.44
C HIS A 1 -16.19 16.69 2.54
N ILE A 2 -16.28 18.05 2.60
CA ILE A 2 -15.46 18.93 1.76
C ILE A 2 -13.97 18.70 1.97
N VAL A 3 -13.53 18.57 3.23
CA VAL A 3 -12.13 18.33 3.58
C VAL A 3 -11.65 16.99 3.01
N ASN A 4 -12.41 15.90 3.22
CA ASN A 4 -12.07 14.59 2.67
C ASN A 4 -11.97 14.60 1.14
N GLY A 5 -12.98 15.24 0.48
CA GLY A 5 -12.96 15.41 -0.98
C GLY A 5 -11.75 16.20 -1.47
N SER A 6 -11.36 17.26 -0.74
CA SER A 6 -10.17 18.04 -1.08
C SER A 6 -8.88 17.21 -0.97
N PHE A 7 -8.72 16.41 0.09
CA PHE A 7 -7.57 15.52 0.23
C PHE A 7 -7.59 14.43 -0.83
N HIS A 8 -8.74 13.84 -1.15
CA HIS A 8 -8.84 12.82 -2.19
C HIS A 8 -8.44 13.37 -3.59
N ILE A 9 -8.81 14.61 -3.91
CA ILE A 9 -8.35 15.29 -5.13
C ILE A 9 -6.83 15.52 -5.07
N ALA A 10 -6.31 15.96 -3.93
CA ALA A 10 -4.87 16.15 -3.74
C ALA A 10 -4.08 14.84 -3.86
N ASP A 11 -4.64 13.73 -3.35
CA ASP A 11 -4.08 12.38 -3.50
C ASP A 11 -3.98 11.97 -4.97
N ALA A 12 -5.05 12.20 -5.75
CA ALA A 12 -5.05 11.92 -7.18
C ALA A 12 -4.01 12.76 -7.93
N VAL A 13 -3.85 14.03 -7.58
CA VAL A 13 -2.82 14.92 -8.16
C VAL A 13 -1.42 14.43 -7.78
N LEU A 14 -1.17 14.09 -6.52
CA LEU A 14 0.12 13.56 -6.08
C LEU A 14 0.43 12.22 -6.74
N LEU A 15 -0.54 11.33 -6.87
CA LEU A 15 -0.40 10.06 -7.58
C LEU A 15 -0.02 10.29 -9.04
N PHE A 16 -0.70 11.21 -9.73
CA PHE A 16 -0.34 11.60 -11.09
C PHE A 16 1.11 12.09 -11.20
N LEU A 17 1.51 13.01 -10.31
CA LEU A 17 2.85 13.60 -10.30
C LEU A 17 3.91 12.53 -10.02
N LEU A 18 3.67 11.63 -9.07
CA LEU A 18 4.56 10.54 -8.71
C LEU A 18 4.72 9.55 -9.87
N LEU A 19 3.62 9.06 -10.45
CA LEU A 19 3.67 8.12 -11.57
C LEU A 19 4.32 8.72 -12.82
N ARG A 20 4.05 10.00 -13.08
CA ARG A 20 4.73 10.76 -14.16
C ARG A 20 6.23 10.86 -13.91
N LEU A 21 6.65 11.06 -12.66
CA LEU A 21 8.06 11.14 -12.27
C LEU A 21 8.76 9.79 -12.47
N ILE A 22 8.11 8.68 -12.07
CA ILE A 22 8.67 7.32 -12.15
C ILE A 22 8.74 6.83 -13.61
N PHE A 23 7.63 6.90 -14.32
CA PHE A 23 7.50 6.27 -15.65
C PHE A 23 7.73 7.21 -16.82
N ARG A 24 7.78 8.53 -16.59
CA ARG A 24 7.93 9.59 -17.62
C ARG A 24 6.87 9.53 -18.74
N LYS A 25 5.71 8.95 -18.44
CA LYS A 25 4.59 8.82 -19.36
C LYS A 25 3.39 9.57 -18.82
N HIS A 26 2.92 10.60 -19.53
CA HIS A 26 1.82 11.46 -19.06
C HIS A 26 0.47 10.73 -19.10
N LEU A 27 0.14 10.08 -20.22
CA LEU A 27 -1.18 9.47 -20.41
C LEU A 27 -1.46 8.31 -19.44
N PRO A 28 -0.57 7.31 -19.26
CA PRO A 28 -0.80 6.26 -18.27
C PRO A 28 -0.89 6.78 -16.83
N ALA A 29 -0.07 7.78 -16.47
CA ALA A 29 -0.11 8.39 -15.15
C ALA A 29 -1.45 9.13 -14.91
N PHE A 30 -1.93 9.87 -15.92
CA PHE A 30 -3.21 10.55 -15.87
C PHE A 30 -4.38 9.57 -15.74
N LEU A 31 -4.39 8.51 -16.58
CA LEU A 31 -5.45 7.50 -16.54
C LEU A 31 -5.49 6.77 -15.18
N ALA A 32 -4.33 6.42 -14.61
CA ALA A 32 -4.26 5.80 -13.29
C ALA A 32 -4.81 6.72 -12.19
N ALA A 33 -4.44 8.01 -12.21
CA ALA A 33 -4.96 8.99 -11.26
C ALA A 33 -6.46 9.25 -11.45
N LEU A 34 -6.95 9.24 -12.69
CA LEU A 34 -8.38 9.38 -12.98
C LEU A 34 -9.18 8.17 -12.48
N VAL A 35 -8.67 6.94 -12.70
CA VAL A 35 -9.30 5.73 -12.16
C VAL A 35 -9.31 5.79 -10.63
N PHE A 36 -8.20 6.16 -9.98
CA PHE A 36 -8.14 6.34 -8.52
C PHE A 36 -9.19 7.34 -8.03
N LEU A 37 -9.29 8.50 -8.70
CA LEU A 37 -10.22 9.57 -8.32
C LEU A 37 -11.70 9.17 -8.48
N ALA A 38 -12.03 8.46 -9.58
CA ALA A 38 -13.41 8.16 -9.95
C ALA A 38 -13.91 6.78 -9.47
N HIS A 39 -13.02 5.92 -8.92
CA HIS A 39 -13.40 4.56 -8.59
C HIS A 39 -14.36 4.53 -7.39
N PRO A 40 -15.52 3.84 -7.47
CA PRO A 40 -16.53 3.85 -6.42
C PRO A 40 -16.06 3.31 -5.07
N LEU A 41 -14.99 2.50 -5.00
CA LEU A 41 -14.40 2.04 -3.73
C LEU A 41 -13.87 3.20 -2.86
N GLN A 42 -13.58 4.36 -3.45
CA GLN A 42 -13.11 5.54 -2.71
C GLN A 42 -14.26 6.29 -2.00
N THR A 43 -15.51 5.93 -2.28
CA THR A 43 -16.68 6.61 -1.72
C THR A 43 -16.65 6.62 -0.19
N GLU A 44 -16.22 5.54 0.44
CA GLU A 44 -16.11 5.44 1.90
C GLU A 44 -15.12 6.47 2.47
N ALA A 45 -13.91 6.53 1.93
CA ALA A 45 -12.87 7.47 2.37
C ALA A 45 -13.31 8.94 2.18
N VAL A 46 -14.13 9.24 1.17
CA VAL A 46 -14.60 10.60 0.86
C VAL A 46 -15.84 10.98 1.67
N THR A 47 -16.79 10.06 1.86
CA THR A 47 -18.09 10.37 2.46
C THR A 47 -18.12 10.18 3.98
N MET A 48 -17.21 9.39 4.55
CA MET A 48 -17.17 9.16 5.99
C MET A 48 -16.27 10.16 6.70
N VAL A 49 -16.72 10.66 7.86
CA VAL A 49 -15.90 11.54 8.71
C VAL A 49 -14.67 10.78 9.22
N THR A 50 -14.84 9.49 9.54
CA THR A 50 -13.76 8.58 9.95
C THR A 50 -12.75 8.31 8.85
N GLY A 51 -13.10 8.44 7.59
CA GLY A 51 -12.23 8.29 6.43
C GLY A 51 -11.16 9.39 6.27
N LEU A 52 -11.23 10.47 7.08
CA LEU A 52 -10.24 11.55 7.04
C LEU A 52 -8.83 11.04 7.34
N GLY A 53 -8.69 10.13 8.30
CA GLY A 53 -7.39 9.53 8.64
C GLY A 53 -6.78 8.76 7.46
N ASP A 54 -7.62 8.07 6.68
CA ASP A 54 -7.19 7.35 5.48
C ASP A 54 -6.67 8.31 4.41
N SER A 55 -7.46 9.33 4.05
CA SER A 55 -7.08 10.32 3.05
C SER A 55 -5.81 11.09 3.46
N LEU A 56 -5.71 11.53 4.72
CA LEU A 56 -4.51 12.19 5.23
C LEU A 56 -3.27 11.30 5.18
N SER A 57 -3.41 10.04 5.56
CA SER A 57 -2.30 9.08 5.52
C SER A 57 -1.80 8.86 4.09
N VAL A 58 -2.72 8.64 3.14
CA VAL A 58 -2.39 8.49 1.71
C VAL A 58 -1.73 9.76 1.18
N PHE A 59 -2.28 10.94 1.51
CA PHE A 59 -1.71 12.24 1.13
C PHE A 59 -0.25 12.36 1.57
N PHE A 60 0.05 12.14 2.84
CA PHE A 60 1.40 12.29 3.37
C PHE A 60 2.35 11.19 2.87
N VAL A 61 1.88 9.96 2.64
CA VAL A 61 2.68 8.90 2.01
C VAL A 61 3.05 9.30 0.58
N LEU A 62 2.09 9.69 -0.25
CA LEU A 62 2.35 10.10 -1.64
C LEU A 62 3.21 11.37 -1.71
N LEU A 63 2.97 12.34 -0.82
CA LEU A 63 3.79 13.55 -0.72
C LEU A 63 5.24 13.20 -0.33
N GLY A 64 5.44 12.36 0.67
CA GLY A 64 6.76 11.92 1.10
C GLY A 64 7.52 11.18 0.00
N LEU A 65 6.84 10.26 -0.71
CA LEU A 65 7.40 9.58 -1.88
C LEU A 65 7.79 10.59 -2.99
N TYR A 66 6.90 11.52 -3.31
CA TYR A 66 7.17 12.53 -4.33
C TYR A 66 8.36 13.43 -3.95
N LEU A 67 8.41 13.92 -2.70
CA LEU A 67 9.49 14.77 -2.21
C LEU A 67 10.84 14.06 -2.18
N TYR A 68 10.86 12.77 -1.84
CA TYR A 68 12.08 11.96 -1.82
C TYR A 68 12.79 11.94 -3.18
N PHE A 69 12.04 11.81 -4.27
CA PHE A 69 12.62 11.79 -5.62
C PHE A 69 12.79 13.19 -6.23
N ARG A 70 11.98 14.15 -5.82
CA ARG A 70 11.98 15.50 -6.42
C ARG A 70 12.97 16.45 -5.77
N LEU A 71 13.23 16.30 -4.47
CA LEU A 71 14.06 17.18 -3.66
C LEU A 71 15.09 16.38 -2.85
N PRO A 72 16.02 15.66 -3.52
CA PRO A 72 16.99 14.80 -2.85
C PRO A 72 17.93 15.56 -1.89
N GLU A 73 18.17 16.85 -2.14
CA GLU A 73 18.97 17.74 -1.28
C GLU A 73 18.26 18.12 0.04
N ARG A 74 16.99 17.78 0.21
CA ARG A 74 16.20 18.06 1.41
C ARG A 74 15.63 16.79 2.05
N PRO A 75 16.48 15.87 2.54
CA PRO A 75 16.06 14.56 3.03
C PRO A 75 15.14 14.62 4.26
N GLY A 76 15.10 15.73 4.99
CA GLY A 76 14.20 15.92 6.12
C GLY A 76 12.73 16.04 5.73
N LEU A 77 12.40 16.56 4.54
CA LEU A 77 11.02 16.76 4.14
C LEU A 77 10.23 15.44 3.97
N PRO A 78 10.73 14.42 3.26
CA PRO A 78 10.05 13.14 3.16
C PRO A 78 9.96 12.40 4.51
N LEU A 79 10.94 12.56 5.41
CA LEU A 79 10.88 12.00 6.77
C LEU A 79 9.77 12.67 7.59
N TYR A 80 9.65 13.99 7.51
CA TYR A 80 8.57 14.72 8.18
C TYR A 80 7.20 14.32 7.65
N ALA A 81 7.04 14.20 6.32
CA ALA A 81 5.81 13.69 5.72
C ALA A 81 5.49 12.27 6.21
N TYR A 82 6.48 11.40 6.36
CA TYR A 82 6.28 10.06 6.89
C TYR A 82 5.78 10.04 8.34
N ILE A 83 6.35 10.90 9.19
CA ILE A 83 5.87 11.05 10.58
C ILE A 83 4.40 11.49 10.59
N LEU A 84 4.02 12.49 9.78
CA LEU A 84 2.63 12.93 9.66
C LEU A 84 1.70 11.82 9.14
N ALA A 85 2.18 11.00 8.20
CA ALA A 85 1.43 9.84 7.70
C ALA A 85 1.14 8.83 8.81
N LEU A 86 2.15 8.47 9.62
CA LEU A 86 2.01 7.56 10.77
C LEU A 86 1.11 8.12 11.86
N MET A 87 1.11 9.44 12.07
CA MET A 87 0.19 10.11 13.00
C MET A 87 -1.25 10.12 12.49
N SER A 88 -1.44 10.06 11.17
CA SER A 88 -2.77 10.01 10.55
C SER A 88 -3.36 8.60 10.58
N LYS A 89 -2.58 7.58 10.21
CA LYS A 89 -2.99 6.16 10.23
C LYS A 89 -1.77 5.23 10.26
N GLU A 90 -1.89 4.15 11.05
CA GLU A 90 -0.85 3.13 11.19
C GLU A 90 -0.48 2.39 9.89
N SER A 91 -1.40 2.31 8.93
CA SER A 91 -1.15 1.69 7.63
C SER A 91 -0.01 2.36 6.84
N ALA A 92 0.34 3.63 7.17
CA ALA A 92 1.49 4.32 6.60
C ALA A 92 2.84 3.64 6.88
N ILE A 93 2.90 2.67 7.80
CA ILE A 93 4.11 1.91 8.15
C ILE A 93 4.75 1.24 6.92
N VAL A 94 4.00 1.02 5.85
CA VAL A 94 4.49 0.44 4.59
C VAL A 94 5.35 1.40 3.76
N MET A 95 5.39 2.69 4.10
CA MET A 95 6.09 3.69 3.29
C MET A 95 7.56 3.34 2.99
N PRO A 96 8.38 2.78 3.91
CA PRO A 96 9.75 2.36 3.56
C PRO A 96 9.79 1.29 2.46
N ALA A 97 8.85 0.35 2.46
CA ALA A 97 8.74 -0.68 1.42
C ALA A 97 8.27 -0.08 0.08
N LEU A 98 7.33 0.87 0.11
CA LEU A 98 6.90 1.61 -1.08
C LEU A 98 8.01 2.50 -1.64
N LEU A 99 8.84 3.12 -0.77
CA LEU A 99 10.03 3.86 -1.19
C LEU A 99 11.02 2.95 -1.90
N PHE A 100 11.33 1.77 -1.32
CA PHE A 100 12.22 0.80 -1.94
C PHE A 100 11.71 0.34 -3.30
N LEU A 101 10.42 -0.01 -3.39
CA LEU A 101 9.80 -0.39 -4.65
C LEU A 101 9.89 0.75 -5.67
N THR A 102 9.56 1.97 -5.26
CA THR A 102 9.59 3.15 -6.13
C THR A 102 10.99 3.45 -6.63
N ASP A 103 12.01 3.37 -5.76
CA ASP A 103 13.43 3.57 -6.12
C ASP A 103 13.90 2.53 -7.14
N LEU A 104 13.49 1.27 -6.95
CA LEU A 104 13.79 0.20 -7.90
C LEU A 104 13.27 0.52 -9.31
N PHE A 105 12.05 1.05 -9.41
CA PHE A 105 11.42 1.35 -10.69
C PHE A 105 11.81 2.72 -11.25
N TYR A 106 12.15 3.69 -10.42
CA TYR A 106 12.62 5.02 -10.80
C TYR A 106 13.93 4.93 -11.59
N ASP A 107 14.88 4.15 -11.14
CA ASP A 107 16.16 3.95 -11.84
C ASP A 107 15.96 3.33 -13.22
N PHE A 108 15.03 2.37 -13.34
CA PHE A 108 14.72 1.76 -14.64
C PHE A 108 14.13 2.75 -15.67
N GLY A 109 13.45 3.80 -15.21
CA GLY A 109 12.93 4.87 -16.08
C GLY A 109 14.00 5.88 -16.49
N ASN A 110 15.08 5.97 -15.76
CA ASN A 110 16.11 7.02 -15.88
C ASN A 110 17.35 6.61 -16.69
N HIS A 111 17.47 5.33 -17.06
CA HIS A 111 18.62 4.83 -17.82
C HIS A 111 18.65 5.35 -19.25
N LYS A 112 19.08 6.61 -19.45
CA LYS A 112 19.64 7.04 -20.72
C LYS A 112 21.12 7.38 -20.67
N ASN A 113 21.75 7.67 -19.52
CA ASN A 113 23.11 8.20 -19.53
C ASN A 113 23.97 7.94 -18.27
N SER A 114 23.80 6.89 -17.50
CA SER A 114 24.81 6.56 -16.52
C SER A 114 24.79 5.09 -16.16
N TYR A 115 25.86 4.44 -16.46
CA TYR A 115 26.28 3.13 -15.92
C TYR A 115 26.69 3.32 -14.44
N ASP A 116 25.82 3.97 -13.67
CA ASP A 116 25.92 4.00 -12.23
C ASP A 116 24.89 3.01 -11.69
N SER A 117 25.27 1.72 -11.78
CA SER A 117 24.61 0.67 -11.02
C SER A 117 24.84 1.01 -9.54
N ARG A 118 23.97 1.84 -8.95
CA ARG A 118 23.96 2.03 -7.51
C ARG A 118 23.91 0.64 -6.89
N ASN A 119 25.03 0.29 -6.28
CA ASN A 119 25.20 -0.97 -5.61
C ASN A 119 24.02 -1.13 -4.64
N HIS A 120 23.49 -2.31 -4.47
CA HIS A 120 22.34 -2.62 -3.59
C HIS A 120 22.45 -1.95 -2.20
N ARG A 121 23.69 -1.81 -1.71
CA ARG A 121 24.04 -1.13 -0.46
C ARG A 121 23.72 0.40 -0.50
N SER A 122 23.85 1.04 -1.66
CA SER A 122 23.55 2.48 -1.81
C SER A 122 22.06 2.78 -1.89
N ARG A 123 21.20 1.79 -2.13
CA ARG A 123 19.74 1.95 -2.14
C ARG A 123 19.12 1.77 -0.75
N VAL A 124 19.68 0.88 0.06
CA VAL A 124 19.16 0.59 1.40
C VAL A 124 19.54 1.69 2.39
N LEU A 125 20.73 2.27 2.25
CA LEU A 125 21.24 3.27 3.19
C LEU A 125 20.32 4.49 3.37
N PRO A 126 19.75 5.10 2.29
CA PRO A 126 18.80 6.21 2.43
C PRO A 126 17.46 5.81 3.06
N LEU A 127 17.12 4.52 3.10
CA LEU A 127 15.89 4.02 3.72
C LEU A 127 16.01 3.80 5.23
N LEU A 128 17.24 3.71 5.76
CA LEU A 128 17.47 3.46 7.19
C LEU A 128 16.76 4.44 8.11
N PRO A 129 16.71 5.76 7.85
CA PRO A 129 15.95 6.68 8.68
C PRO A 129 14.45 6.38 8.71
N PHE A 130 13.86 5.99 7.57
CA PHE A 130 12.45 5.60 7.49
C PHE A 130 12.17 4.31 8.26
N ILE A 131 13.04 3.31 8.14
CA ILE A 131 12.97 2.07 8.91
C ILE A 131 13.12 2.37 10.40
N GLY A 132 14.04 3.26 10.78
CA GLY A 132 14.21 3.71 12.17
C GLY A 132 12.95 4.34 12.74
N ILE A 133 12.29 5.24 12.00
CA ILE A 133 11.00 5.86 12.39
C ILE A 133 9.92 4.78 12.54
N ALA A 134 9.83 3.81 11.62
CA ALA A 134 8.88 2.70 11.71
C ALA A 134 9.09 1.87 12.98
N LEU A 135 10.34 1.53 13.29
CA LEU A 135 10.68 0.76 14.50
C LEU A 135 10.35 1.53 15.78
N VAL A 136 10.70 2.83 15.84
CA VAL A 136 10.34 3.69 16.96
C VAL A 136 8.82 3.76 17.11
N TYR A 137 8.08 3.92 16.02
CA TYR A 137 6.62 3.93 16.05
C TYR A 137 6.04 2.61 16.60
N ILE A 138 6.55 1.45 16.14
CA ILE A 138 6.12 0.13 16.65
C ILE A 138 6.42 0.02 18.15
N LEU A 139 7.61 0.42 18.60
CA LEU A 139 8.00 0.39 20.01
C LEU A 139 7.10 1.28 20.87
N LEU A 140 6.84 2.52 20.43
CA LEU A 140 5.93 3.44 21.14
C LEU A 140 4.52 2.86 21.24
N ARG A 141 4.03 2.24 20.16
CA ARG A 141 2.70 1.63 20.12
C ARG A 141 2.60 0.41 21.05
N ALA A 142 3.65 -0.40 21.11
CA ALA A 142 3.69 -1.59 21.97
C ALA A 142 3.90 -1.28 23.46
N THR A 143 4.54 -0.15 23.79
CA THR A 143 4.93 0.15 25.18
C THR A 143 4.11 1.26 25.83
N ILE A 144 4.15 2.47 25.26
CA ILE A 144 3.59 3.68 25.89
C ILE A 144 2.13 3.85 25.53
N LEU A 145 1.78 3.70 24.26
CA LEU A 145 0.43 3.94 23.76
C LEU A 145 -0.53 2.79 24.11
N ASN A 146 0.00 1.62 24.44
CA ASN A 146 -0.72 0.44 24.89
C ASN A 146 -2.00 0.13 24.09
N PHE A 147 -1.92 0.29 22.77
CA PHE A 147 -3.01 -0.02 21.84
C PHE A 147 -3.19 -1.54 21.63
N SER A 148 -2.84 -2.35 22.63
CA SER A 148 -2.98 -3.81 22.59
C SER A 148 -4.40 -4.26 22.20
N ASN A 149 -5.42 -3.45 22.56
CA ASN A 149 -6.80 -3.74 22.20
C ASN A 149 -7.18 -3.27 20.77
N SER A 150 -6.41 -2.40 20.14
CA SER A 150 -6.75 -1.87 18.81
C SER A 150 -6.44 -2.83 17.67
N PHE A 151 -5.57 -3.83 17.91
CA PHE A 151 -5.28 -4.90 16.95
C PHE A 151 -6.10 -6.18 17.21
N ASN A 152 -6.74 -6.29 18.37
CA ASN A 152 -7.58 -7.43 18.73
C ASN A 152 -9.06 -7.08 18.51
N PHE A 153 -9.47 -6.93 17.26
CA PHE A 153 -10.90 -6.92 16.91
C PHE A 153 -11.59 -8.25 17.25
N TYR A 154 -10.82 -9.31 17.37
CA TYR A 154 -11.24 -10.63 17.83
C TYR A 154 -10.61 -10.87 19.19
N ASN A 155 -11.38 -10.65 20.28
CA ASN A 155 -10.97 -11.07 21.62
C ASN A 155 -10.33 -12.46 21.50
N GLY A 156 -9.07 -12.61 21.92
CA GLY A 156 -8.11 -13.68 21.58
C GLY A 156 -8.48 -15.14 21.85
N GLU A 157 -9.75 -15.50 21.87
CA GLU A 157 -10.28 -16.85 22.15
C GLU A 157 -10.73 -17.59 20.89
N GLY A 158 -10.44 -17.12 19.68
CA GLY A 158 -10.88 -17.75 18.46
C GLY A 158 -9.75 -18.45 17.68
N LEU A 159 -10.09 -19.46 16.87
CA LEU A 159 -9.19 -20.16 15.95
C LEU A 159 -8.47 -19.19 14.99
N PHE A 160 -9.08 -18.04 14.66
CA PHE A 160 -8.47 -17.01 13.84
C PHE A 160 -7.27 -16.35 14.53
N ALA A 161 -7.37 -16.05 15.82
CA ALA A 161 -6.30 -15.43 16.58
C ALA A 161 -5.12 -16.39 16.81
N SER A 162 -5.40 -17.68 17.03
CA SER A 162 -4.40 -18.69 17.39
C SER A 162 -3.64 -19.30 16.21
N SER A 163 -4.19 -19.26 14.98
CA SER A 163 -3.62 -19.98 13.83
C SER A 163 -3.28 -19.07 12.65
N VAL A 164 -1.98 -18.95 12.35
CA VAL A 164 -1.48 -18.25 11.15
C VAL A 164 -2.03 -18.84 9.85
N LEU A 165 -2.22 -20.18 9.80
CA LEU A 165 -2.77 -20.86 8.63
C LEU A 165 -4.21 -20.44 8.34
N ILE A 166 -5.04 -20.34 9.38
CA ILE A 166 -6.43 -19.87 9.24
C ILE A 166 -6.46 -18.42 8.77
N ARG A 167 -5.58 -17.57 9.28
CA ARG A 167 -5.42 -16.18 8.81
C ARG A 167 -5.02 -16.13 7.33
N LEU A 168 -4.09 -16.98 6.92
CA LEU A 168 -3.66 -17.06 5.52
C LEU A 168 -4.80 -17.54 4.60
N PHE A 169 -5.56 -18.56 5.00
CA PHE A 169 -6.72 -19.02 4.22
C PHE A 169 -7.79 -17.95 4.12
N THR A 170 -8.08 -17.28 5.24
CA THR A 170 -9.03 -16.17 5.27
C THR A 170 -8.55 -15.00 4.40
N PHE A 171 -7.27 -14.68 4.42
CA PHE A 171 -6.68 -13.66 3.52
C PHE A 171 -6.91 -14.00 2.05
N PHE A 172 -6.67 -15.23 1.60
CA PHE A 172 -6.95 -15.63 0.23
C PHE A 172 -8.45 -15.53 -0.12
N ARG A 173 -9.33 -15.89 0.80
CA ARG A 173 -10.77 -15.67 0.63
C ARG A 173 -11.11 -14.18 0.49
N VAL A 174 -10.56 -13.33 1.32
CA VAL A 174 -10.76 -11.87 1.27
C VAL A 174 -10.23 -11.28 -0.04
N LEU A 175 -9.11 -11.78 -0.58
CA LEU A 175 -8.59 -11.34 -1.86
C LEU A 175 -9.59 -11.56 -3.01
N THR A 176 -10.37 -12.64 -3.00
CA THR A 176 -11.40 -12.85 -4.03
C THR A 176 -12.48 -11.77 -3.98
N VAL A 177 -12.83 -11.33 -2.78
CA VAL A 177 -13.79 -10.23 -2.57
C VAL A 177 -13.21 -8.91 -3.08
N TYR A 178 -11.95 -8.61 -2.75
CA TYR A 178 -11.26 -7.40 -3.23
C TYR A 178 -11.16 -7.35 -4.75
N PHE A 179 -10.79 -8.45 -5.41
CA PHE A 179 -10.74 -8.48 -6.87
C PHE A 179 -12.13 -8.31 -7.49
N GLY A 180 -13.16 -8.91 -6.88
CA GLY A 180 -14.54 -8.67 -7.30
C GLY A 180 -14.93 -7.19 -7.22
N LEU A 181 -14.64 -6.54 -6.12
CA LEU A 181 -14.95 -5.12 -5.90
C LEU A 181 -14.13 -4.17 -6.78
N LEU A 182 -12.87 -4.53 -7.10
CA LEU A 182 -12.04 -3.75 -8.02
C LEU A 182 -12.56 -3.78 -9.47
N ILE A 183 -13.17 -4.91 -9.89
CA ILE A 183 -13.68 -5.07 -11.25
C ILE A 183 -15.15 -4.63 -11.35
N LEU A 184 -15.96 -5.02 -10.36
CA LEU A 184 -17.39 -4.74 -10.27
C LEU A 184 -17.72 -4.18 -8.89
N PRO A 185 -17.62 -2.84 -8.69
CA PRO A 185 -17.86 -2.18 -7.41
C PRO A 185 -19.37 -2.09 -7.11
N VAL A 186 -20.02 -3.24 -6.90
CA VAL A 186 -21.44 -3.35 -6.53
C VAL A 186 -21.58 -3.74 -5.07
N GLN A 187 -22.73 -3.41 -4.46
CA GLN A 187 -23.02 -3.71 -3.06
C GLN A 187 -21.90 -3.21 -2.12
N LEU A 188 -21.56 -1.94 -2.25
CA LEU A 188 -20.58 -1.29 -1.39
C LEU A 188 -21.19 -1.17 0.02
N HIS A 189 -20.54 -1.80 0.99
CA HIS A 189 -20.89 -1.73 2.41
C HIS A 189 -19.69 -1.21 3.20
N MET A 190 -19.94 -0.38 4.21
CA MET A 190 -18.90 0.15 5.10
C MET A 190 -18.12 -0.96 5.82
N GLU A 191 -18.85 -1.91 6.35
CA GLU A 191 -18.27 -3.09 7.02
C GLU A 191 -18.73 -4.33 6.26
N ARG A 192 -17.75 -5.09 5.79
CA ARG A 192 -17.98 -6.35 5.13
C ARG A 192 -17.43 -7.47 5.99
N SER A 193 -18.31 -8.19 6.67
CA SER A 193 -17.93 -9.41 7.36
C SER A 193 -17.66 -10.52 6.34
N VAL A 194 -16.45 -11.06 6.37
CA VAL A 194 -16.08 -12.25 5.59
C VAL A 194 -15.92 -13.40 6.58
N GLU A 195 -16.64 -14.49 6.33
CA GLU A 195 -16.52 -15.70 7.16
C GLU A 195 -15.09 -16.21 7.19
N ILE A 196 -14.64 -16.64 8.35
CA ILE A 196 -13.31 -17.23 8.55
C ILE A 196 -13.21 -18.51 7.73
N ALA A 197 -12.13 -18.66 6.96
CA ALA A 197 -11.87 -19.84 6.17
C ALA A 197 -11.11 -20.88 7.01
N LEU A 198 -11.82 -21.92 7.45
CA LEU A 198 -11.23 -23.01 8.24
C LEU A 198 -10.58 -24.09 7.38
N ASN A 199 -10.92 -24.14 6.09
CA ASN A 199 -10.47 -25.21 5.18
C ASN A 199 -9.78 -24.63 3.96
N PHE A 200 -8.60 -25.16 3.66
CA PHE A 200 -7.84 -24.86 2.44
C PHE A 200 -8.61 -25.25 1.15
N LEU A 201 -9.40 -26.32 1.18
CA LEU A 201 -10.13 -26.81 0.00
C LEU A 201 -11.35 -25.97 -0.39
N SER A 202 -11.67 -24.89 0.35
CA SER A 202 -12.77 -24.03 -0.06
C SER A 202 -12.47 -23.34 -1.41
N PRO A 203 -13.41 -23.31 -2.36
CA PRO A 203 -13.18 -22.76 -3.70
C PRO A 203 -12.66 -21.32 -3.69
N SER A 204 -13.15 -20.50 -2.77
CA SER A 204 -12.72 -19.11 -2.61
C SER A 204 -11.27 -18.98 -2.15
N VAL A 205 -10.78 -19.89 -1.28
CA VAL A 205 -9.36 -19.93 -0.83
C VAL A 205 -8.44 -20.36 -1.97
N ILE A 206 -8.83 -21.42 -2.69
CA ILE A 206 -8.06 -21.93 -3.84
C ILE A 206 -7.96 -20.84 -4.92
N PHE A 207 -9.09 -20.24 -5.29
CA PHE A 207 -9.10 -19.17 -6.30
C PHE A 207 -8.27 -17.97 -5.90
N GLY A 208 -8.42 -17.49 -4.65
CA GLY A 208 -7.63 -16.37 -4.13
C GLY A 208 -6.13 -16.66 -4.06
N GLY A 209 -5.76 -17.87 -3.64
CA GLY A 209 -4.38 -18.34 -3.62
C GLY A 209 -3.76 -18.43 -5.01
N LEU A 210 -4.47 -19.01 -5.97
CA LEU A 210 -4.03 -19.08 -7.37
C LEU A 210 -3.92 -17.68 -7.99
N ALA A 211 -4.88 -16.79 -7.75
CA ALA A 211 -4.84 -15.42 -8.22
C ALA A 211 -3.64 -14.66 -7.61
N PHE A 212 -3.39 -14.81 -6.30
CA PHE A 212 -2.23 -14.23 -5.64
C PHE A 212 -0.93 -14.70 -6.27
N LEU A 213 -0.72 -16.02 -6.38
CA LEU A 213 0.50 -16.60 -6.96
C LEU A 213 0.69 -16.19 -8.43
N SER A 214 -0.40 -16.16 -9.21
CA SER A 214 -0.38 -15.74 -10.62
C SER A 214 0.02 -14.26 -10.75
N LEU A 215 -0.55 -13.38 -9.93
CA LEU A 215 -0.24 -11.96 -9.96
C LEU A 215 1.19 -11.68 -9.49
N VAL A 216 1.65 -12.32 -8.42
CA VAL A 216 3.03 -12.18 -7.95
C VAL A 216 4.01 -12.72 -8.99
N GLY A 217 3.71 -13.90 -9.58
CA GLY A 217 4.50 -14.46 -10.69
C GLY A 217 4.55 -13.52 -11.89
N LEU A 218 3.41 -12.94 -12.27
CA LEU A 218 3.32 -11.96 -13.36
C LEU A 218 4.12 -10.68 -13.03
N ALA A 219 4.05 -10.21 -11.79
CA ALA A 219 4.83 -9.05 -11.35
C ALA A 219 6.35 -9.32 -11.49
N ILE A 220 6.83 -10.47 -10.99
CA ILE A 220 8.24 -10.86 -11.10
C ILE A 220 8.65 -11.03 -12.58
N PHE A 221 7.82 -11.69 -13.37
CA PHE A 221 8.05 -11.87 -14.80
C PHE A 221 8.13 -10.54 -15.55
N SER A 222 7.26 -9.60 -15.21
CA SER A 222 7.19 -8.27 -15.82
C SER A 222 8.47 -7.44 -15.62
N LEU A 223 9.25 -7.73 -14.55
CA LEU A 223 10.53 -7.05 -14.30
C LEU A 223 11.56 -7.31 -15.42
N ARG A 224 11.46 -8.45 -16.11
CA ARG A 224 12.35 -8.80 -17.22
C ARG A 224 12.10 -7.98 -18.49
N PHE A 225 10.89 -7.44 -18.66
CA PHE A 225 10.49 -6.75 -19.88
C PHE A 225 10.14 -5.29 -19.60
N LEU A 226 10.86 -4.35 -20.18
CA LEU A 226 10.68 -2.91 -19.99
C LEU A 226 9.23 -2.45 -20.26
N ARG A 227 8.55 -3.05 -21.23
CA ARG A 227 7.17 -2.75 -21.63
C ARG A 227 6.15 -3.07 -20.52
N TRP A 228 6.39 -4.12 -19.73
CA TRP A 228 5.45 -4.65 -18.73
C TRP A 228 5.74 -4.21 -17.30
N ARG A 229 6.86 -3.52 -17.07
CA ARG A 229 7.30 -3.11 -15.73
C ARG A 229 6.26 -2.27 -14.97
N THR A 230 5.51 -1.41 -15.68
CA THR A 230 4.45 -0.60 -15.05
C THR A 230 3.36 -1.47 -14.41
N PHE A 231 3.00 -2.59 -15.04
CA PHE A 231 2.05 -3.55 -14.46
C PHE A 231 2.63 -4.24 -13.22
N GLY A 232 3.90 -4.69 -13.29
CA GLY A 232 4.57 -5.27 -12.12
C GLY A 232 4.65 -4.31 -10.95
N PHE A 233 4.94 -3.04 -11.21
CA PHE A 233 4.91 -2.00 -10.19
C PHE A 233 3.54 -1.90 -9.52
N GLY A 234 2.46 -1.79 -10.30
CA GLY A 234 1.11 -1.69 -9.76
C GLY A 234 0.70 -2.90 -8.91
N ILE A 235 1.03 -4.12 -9.36
CA ILE A 235 0.74 -5.34 -8.61
C ILE A 235 1.52 -5.38 -7.28
N LEU A 236 2.82 -5.09 -7.32
CA LEU A 236 3.65 -5.07 -6.11
C LEU A 236 3.21 -3.97 -5.14
N TRP A 237 2.89 -2.78 -5.68
CA TRP A 237 2.34 -1.68 -4.89
C TRP A 237 1.06 -2.09 -4.16
N PHE A 238 0.13 -2.72 -4.87
CA PHE A 238 -1.13 -3.19 -4.30
C PHE A 238 -0.90 -4.13 -3.11
N PHE A 239 -0.04 -5.15 -3.27
CA PHE A 239 0.21 -6.11 -2.19
C PHE A 239 1.00 -5.51 -1.02
N ILE A 240 1.95 -4.62 -1.28
CA ILE A 240 2.66 -3.90 -0.21
C ILE A 240 1.67 -3.00 0.55
N ALA A 241 0.84 -2.22 -0.13
CA ALA A 241 -0.14 -1.35 0.51
C ALA A 241 -1.20 -2.15 1.30
N LEU A 242 -1.57 -3.33 0.83
CA LEU A 242 -2.53 -4.22 1.50
C LEU A 242 -1.93 -4.94 2.73
N SER A 243 -0.60 -5.05 2.83
CA SER A 243 0.06 -5.89 3.84
C SER A 243 -0.29 -5.56 5.31
N PRO A 244 -0.45 -4.29 5.74
CA PRO A 244 -0.80 -3.99 7.15
C PRO A 244 -2.21 -4.42 7.52
N THR A 245 -3.13 -4.37 6.56
CA THR A 245 -4.55 -4.70 6.78
C THR A 245 -4.86 -6.17 6.46
N SER A 246 -3.84 -6.95 6.09
CA SER A 246 -4.01 -8.37 5.72
C SER A 246 -4.33 -9.29 6.91
N ASN A 247 -4.12 -8.85 8.14
CA ASN A 247 -4.26 -9.62 9.38
C ASN A 247 -3.50 -10.96 9.38
N ILE A 248 -2.47 -11.12 8.55
CA ILE A 248 -1.66 -12.35 8.49
C ILE A 248 -0.70 -12.43 9.68
N LEU A 249 0.00 -11.32 9.96
CA LEU A 249 1.02 -11.28 11.01
C LEU A 249 0.42 -11.01 12.40
N VAL A 250 -0.54 -10.10 12.44
CA VAL A 250 -1.24 -9.71 13.68
C VAL A 250 -2.74 -9.87 13.41
N PRO A 251 -3.48 -10.60 14.27
CA PRO A 251 -4.92 -10.79 14.11
C PRO A 251 -5.72 -9.52 14.38
#